data_a67653ddd7a646e3d6f619972ed3177f
#
_entry.id   a67653ddd7a646e3d6f619972ed3177f
#
_cell.length_a   1.000
_cell.length_b   1.000
_cell.length_c   1.000
_cell.angle_alpha   90.00
_cell.angle_beta   90.00
_cell.angle_gamma   90.00
#
_symmetry.space_group_name_H-M   'P 1'
#
loop_
_entity.id
_entity.type
_entity.pdbx_description
1 polymer ?
#
loop_
_entity_poly.entity_id
_entity_poly.type
_entity_poly.pdbx_seq_one_letter_code
_entity_poly.pdbx_strand_id
1 'polypeptide(L)'
;MSVKILMVCLGNICRSPLAEGLLSAKLPKDKFFVDSAGTGAYHIGRQPDQRSVDTAQKKGLDISNQKARQFTSRDFEDFDYIFVMDNTNYDDVIELAKSENHKKKVQLILNELFPGDNVDVPDPYYGLQNGFDMVYEMLDETCDILSKKLIEKHS
;
A
#
# COMPACT_ATOMS: atom_id res chain seq x y z
N MET A 1 3.61 16.00 -15.00
CA MET A 1 3.55 15.78 -13.54
C MET A 1 3.06 14.38 -13.23
N SER A 2 3.66 13.77 -12.25
CA SER A 2 3.27 12.40 -11.87
C SER A 2 2.12 12.43 -10.86
N VAL A 3 1.24 11.44 -10.97
CA VAL A 3 0.26 11.13 -9.94
C VAL A 3 0.98 10.27 -8.91
N LYS A 4 0.94 10.65 -7.65
CA LYS A 4 1.70 9.99 -6.59
C LYS A 4 0.78 9.25 -5.63
N ILE A 5 1.09 7.98 -5.40
CA ILE A 5 0.26 7.05 -4.61
C ILE A 5 1.11 6.44 -3.51
N LEU A 6 0.60 6.46 -2.28
CA LEU A 6 1.27 5.89 -1.12
C LEU A 6 0.47 4.73 -0.54
N MET A 7 1.13 3.61 -0.30
CA MET A 7 0.57 2.44 0.38
C MET A 7 1.05 2.41 1.82
N VAL A 8 0.14 2.25 2.77
CA VAL A 8 0.49 2.33 4.21
C VAL A 8 -0.02 1.09 4.96
N CYS A 9 0.88 0.48 5.74
CA CYS A 9 0.51 -0.55 6.71
C CYS A 9 1.19 -0.24 8.04
N LEU A 10 1.27 -1.20 8.97
CA LEU A 10 1.87 -0.93 10.27
C LEU A 10 3.38 -0.81 10.18
N GLY A 11 4.05 -1.86 9.72
CA GLY A 11 5.52 -1.94 9.76
C GLY A 11 6.24 -1.64 8.46
N ASN A 12 5.52 -1.52 7.36
CA ASN A 12 6.06 -1.32 6.01
C ASN A 12 7.03 -2.42 5.58
N ILE A 13 6.77 -3.66 6.01
CA ILE A 13 7.59 -4.81 5.60
C ILE A 13 6.78 -5.96 4.98
N CYS A 14 5.46 -5.99 5.12
CA CYS A 14 4.64 -7.09 4.59
C CYS A 14 3.63 -6.61 3.55
N ARG A 15 2.54 -5.98 4.01
CA ARG A 15 1.39 -5.66 3.15
C ARG A 15 1.66 -4.50 2.20
N SER A 16 2.13 -3.37 2.71
CA SER A 16 2.33 -2.19 1.87
C SER A 16 3.44 -2.38 0.84
N PRO A 17 4.54 -3.12 1.12
CA PRO A 17 5.51 -3.42 0.07
C PRO A 17 4.92 -4.23 -1.08
N LEU A 18 4.06 -5.21 -0.79
CA LEU A 18 3.39 -5.99 -1.84
C LEU A 18 2.46 -5.09 -2.65
N ALA A 19 1.66 -4.26 -1.98
CA ALA A 19 0.75 -3.34 -2.66
C ALA A 19 1.52 -2.34 -3.55
N GLU A 20 2.62 -1.79 -3.04
CA GLU A 20 3.47 -0.89 -3.81
C GLU A 20 3.98 -1.56 -5.08
N GLY A 21 4.57 -2.75 -4.93
CA GLY A 21 5.13 -3.48 -6.08
C GLY A 21 4.08 -3.87 -7.10
N LEU A 22 2.94 -4.36 -6.63
CA LEU A 22 1.84 -4.79 -7.49
C LEU A 22 1.26 -3.61 -8.28
N LEU A 23 0.96 -2.51 -7.62
CA LEU A 23 0.37 -1.35 -8.29
C LEU A 23 1.37 -0.71 -9.24
N SER A 24 2.62 -0.57 -8.83
CA SER A 24 3.68 -0.01 -9.68
C SER A 24 3.85 -0.81 -10.97
N ALA A 25 3.77 -2.14 -10.89
CA ALA A 25 3.90 -3.01 -12.06
C ALA A 25 2.73 -2.86 -13.05
N LYS A 26 1.57 -2.40 -12.58
CA LYS A 26 0.35 -2.28 -13.38
C LYS A 26 0.11 -0.88 -13.93
N LEU A 27 0.88 0.11 -13.50
CA LEU A 27 0.71 1.51 -13.91
C LEU A 27 1.84 1.97 -14.83
N PRO A 28 1.54 2.89 -15.79
CA PRO A 28 2.59 3.53 -16.59
C PRO A 28 3.54 4.34 -15.71
N LYS A 29 4.82 4.04 -15.77
CA LYS A 29 5.83 4.65 -14.88
C LYS A 29 6.13 6.11 -15.21
N ASP A 30 5.88 6.53 -16.43
CA ASP A 30 6.07 7.92 -16.85
C ASP A 30 5.01 8.85 -16.27
N LYS A 31 3.90 8.31 -15.79
CA LYS A 31 2.76 9.09 -15.31
C LYS A 31 2.44 8.87 -13.82
N PHE A 32 2.81 7.73 -13.27
CA PHE A 32 2.47 7.36 -11.89
C PHE A 32 3.71 7.00 -11.10
N PHE A 33 3.73 7.41 -9.84
CA PHE A 33 4.77 7.04 -8.87
C PHE A 33 4.10 6.41 -7.65
N VAL A 34 4.55 5.21 -7.26
CA VAL A 34 3.99 4.48 -6.12
C VAL A 34 5.10 4.25 -5.10
N ASP A 35 4.80 4.55 -3.84
CA ASP A 35 5.71 4.34 -2.71
C ASP A 35 4.93 3.69 -1.56
N SER A 36 5.60 3.38 -0.48
CA SER A 36 4.97 2.82 0.71
C SER A 36 5.63 3.33 1.99
N ALA A 37 4.88 3.23 3.11
CA ALA A 37 5.34 3.66 4.43
C ALA A 37 4.61 2.87 5.50
N GLY A 38 5.11 2.92 6.73
CA GLY A 38 4.48 2.32 7.89
C GLY A 38 4.01 3.37 8.88
N THR A 39 2.93 3.09 9.60
CA THR A 39 2.50 3.96 10.69
C THR A 39 3.45 3.85 11.89
N GLY A 40 4.07 2.68 12.08
CA GLY A 40 5.06 2.45 13.12
C GLY A 40 6.48 2.62 12.63
N ALA A 41 7.42 2.70 13.57
CA ALA A 41 8.85 2.91 13.30
C ALA A 41 9.69 1.66 13.57
N TYR A 42 9.06 0.49 13.63
CA TYR A 42 9.71 -0.74 14.10
C TYR A 42 10.81 -1.27 13.19
N HIS A 43 10.70 -0.99 11.90
CA HIS A 43 11.55 -1.65 10.89
C HIS A 43 12.22 -0.66 9.94
N ILE A 44 12.34 0.61 10.34
CA ILE A 44 12.92 1.64 9.46
C ILE A 44 14.26 1.19 8.88
N GLY A 45 14.41 1.33 7.55
CA GLY A 45 15.60 0.99 6.81
C GLY A 45 15.72 -0.48 6.42
N ARG A 46 14.82 -1.33 6.90
CA ARG A 46 14.84 -2.76 6.59
C ARG A 46 14.21 -3.07 5.25
N GLN A 47 14.65 -4.16 4.65
CA GLN A 47 14.00 -4.72 3.47
C GLN A 47 12.64 -5.31 3.88
N PRO A 48 11.74 -5.54 2.92
CA PRO A 48 10.50 -6.26 3.20
C PRO A 48 10.77 -7.62 3.83
N ASP A 49 9.80 -8.12 4.61
CA ASP A 49 9.85 -9.44 5.20
C ASP A 49 10.17 -10.47 4.10
N GLN A 50 11.09 -11.41 4.41
CA GLN A 50 11.54 -12.40 3.42
C GLN A 50 10.39 -13.19 2.84
N ARG A 51 9.35 -13.47 3.64
CA ARG A 51 8.17 -14.21 3.18
C ARG A 51 7.38 -13.41 2.13
N SER A 52 7.32 -12.08 2.28
CA SER A 52 6.71 -11.19 1.26
C SER A 52 7.55 -11.17 -0.02
N VAL A 53 8.88 -11.08 0.13
CA VAL A 53 9.80 -11.10 -1.01
C VAL A 53 9.65 -12.41 -1.78
N ASP A 54 9.62 -13.54 -1.08
CA ASP A 54 9.51 -14.87 -1.69
C ASP A 54 8.17 -15.04 -2.40
N THR A 55 7.08 -14.60 -1.77
CA THR A 55 5.74 -14.67 -2.36
C THR A 55 5.69 -13.88 -3.66
N ALA A 56 6.21 -12.66 -3.65
CA ALA A 56 6.24 -11.81 -4.85
C ALA A 56 7.12 -12.43 -5.94
N GLN A 57 8.28 -12.95 -5.57
CA GLN A 57 9.22 -13.54 -6.52
C GLN A 57 8.62 -14.72 -7.28
N LYS A 58 7.83 -15.56 -6.61
CA LYS A 58 7.13 -16.68 -7.24
C LYS A 58 6.18 -16.22 -8.33
N LYS A 59 5.71 -15.00 -8.26
CA LYS A 59 4.78 -14.40 -9.21
C LYS A 59 5.48 -13.47 -10.20
N GLY A 60 6.81 -13.45 -10.20
CA GLY A 60 7.59 -12.64 -11.12
C GLY A 60 7.75 -11.19 -10.70
N LEU A 61 7.51 -10.85 -9.44
CA LEU A 61 7.60 -9.49 -8.93
C LEU A 61 8.75 -9.37 -7.92
N ASP A 62 9.62 -8.38 -8.12
CA ASP A 62 10.73 -8.12 -7.21
C ASP A 62 10.44 -6.90 -6.35
N ILE A 63 10.33 -7.11 -5.03
CA ILE A 63 10.16 -6.03 -4.06
C ILE A 63 11.37 -5.91 -3.12
N SER A 64 12.46 -6.64 -3.40
CA SER A 64 13.61 -6.73 -2.51
C SER A 64 14.38 -5.42 -2.37
N ASN A 65 14.21 -4.48 -3.30
CA ASN A 65 14.90 -3.19 -3.26
C ASN A 65 14.19 -2.13 -2.42
N GLN A 66 12.99 -2.42 -1.93
CA GLN A 66 12.27 -1.48 -1.07
C GLN A 66 12.90 -1.42 0.32
N LYS A 67 12.74 -0.26 0.98
CA LYS A 67 13.19 -0.07 2.35
C LYS A 67 12.07 0.55 3.18
N ALA A 68 11.85 0.02 4.36
CA ALA A 68 10.82 0.50 5.26
C ALA A 68 11.13 1.93 5.70
N ARG A 69 10.08 2.76 5.72
CA ARG A 69 10.13 4.11 6.28
C ARG A 69 8.84 4.40 7.04
N GLN A 70 8.87 5.41 7.90
CA GLN A 70 7.69 5.78 8.67
C GLN A 70 6.88 6.85 7.93
N PHE A 71 5.55 6.73 7.98
CA PHE A 71 4.63 7.75 7.50
C PHE A 71 4.77 9.01 8.33
N THR A 72 4.78 10.16 7.67
CA THR A 72 4.82 11.48 8.33
C THR A 72 3.72 12.38 7.77
N SER A 73 3.40 13.47 8.48
CA SER A 73 2.38 14.41 8.01
C SER A 73 2.73 15.05 6.66
N ARG A 74 4.01 15.08 6.29
CA ARG A 74 4.44 15.59 4.99
C ARG A 74 3.92 14.74 3.84
N ASP A 75 3.67 13.45 4.09
CA ASP A 75 3.15 12.56 3.05
C ASP A 75 1.77 13.01 2.54
N PHE A 76 0.99 13.72 3.35
CA PHE A 76 -0.26 14.30 2.88
C PHE A 76 -0.06 15.34 1.77
N GLU A 77 1.08 16.04 1.80
CA GLU A 77 1.39 17.04 0.77
C GLU A 77 2.04 16.40 -0.45
N ASP A 78 2.86 15.36 -0.24
CA ASP A 78 3.65 14.75 -1.29
C ASP A 78 2.85 13.78 -2.16
N PHE A 79 1.75 13.20 -1.64
CA PHE A 79 0.99 12.16 -2.34
C PHE A 79 -0.43 12.60 -2.63
N ASP A 80 -0.95 12.17 -3.78
CA ASP A 80 -2.33 12.44 -4.20
C ASP A 80 -3.32 11.44 -3.62
N TYR A 81 -2.87 10.20 -3.42
CA TYR A 81 -3.69 9.11 -2.89
C TYR A 81 -2.91 8.40 -1.79
N ILE A 82 -3.59 8.11 -0.68
CA ILE A 82 -3.01 7.35 0.44
C ILE A 82 -3.93 6.17 0.73
N PHE A 83 -3.47 4.96 0.40
CA PHE A 83 -4.23 3.74 0.63
C PHE A 83 -3.67 3.02 1.84
N VAL A 84 -4.52 2.78 2.82
CA VAL A 84 -4.15 2.07 4.05
C VAL A 84 -4.68 0.65 4.00
N MET A 85 -3.98 -0.26 4.68
CA MET A 85 -4.29 -1.68 4.60
C MET A 85 -5.42 -2.10 5.52
N ASP A 86 -5.56 -1.45 6.68
CA ASP A 86 -6.60 -1.81 7.63
C ASP A 86 -7.13 -0.59 8.40
N ASN A 87 -8.19 -0.80 9.18
CA ASN A 87 -8.84 0.27 9.91
C ASN A 87 -7.96 0.88 10.99
N THR A 88 -7.05 0.11 11.60
CA THR A 88 -6.08 0.64 12.56
C THR A 88 -5.11 1.59 11.87
N ASN A 89 -4.60 1.21 10.69
CA ASN A 89 -3.75 2.11 9.88
C ASN A 89 -4.51 3.38 9.51
N TYR A 90 -5.79 3.24 9.15
CA TYR A 90 -6.63 4.38 8.82
C TYR A 90 -6.69 5.38 9.97
N ASP A 91 -7.01 4.90 11.16
CA ASP A 91 -7.13 5.75 12.35
C ASP A 91 -5.80 6.45 12.66
N ASP A 92 -4.69 5.72 12.59
CA ASP A 92 -3.37 6.27 12.86
C ASP A 92 -2.99 7.38 11.87
N VAL A 93 -3.29 7.18 10.59
CA VAL A 93 -3.00 8.18 9.55
C VAL A 93 -3.90 9.40 9.70
N ILE A 94 -5.20 9.20 9.92
CA ILE A 94 -6.17 10.28 10.09
C ILE A 94 -5.81 11.17 11.27
N GLU A 95 -5.27 10.58 12.35
CA GLU A 95 -4.84 11.34 13.52
C GLU A 95 -3.76 12.38 13.18
N LEU A 96 -2.95 12.12 12.17
CA LEU A 96 -1.91 13.03 11.72
C LEU A 96 -2.40 14.07 10.71
N ALA A 97 -3.64 13.93 10.24
CA ALA A 97 -4.21 14.84 9.25
C ALA A 97 -4.51 16.22 9.87
N LYS A 98 -4.18 17.28 9.15
CA LYS A 98 -4.32 18.66 9.63
C LYS A 98 -5.45 19.42 8.92
N SER A 99 -6.12 18.80 7.96
CA SER A 99 -7.19 19.44 7.18
C SER A 99 -8.13 18.39 6.61
N GLU A 100 -9.28 18.84 6.13
CA GLU A 100 -10.21 17.95 5.44
C GLU A 100 -9.62 17.43 4.12
N ASN A 101 -8.80 18.24 3.44
CA ASN A 101 -8.10 17.77 2.24
C ASN A 101 -7.18 16.60 2.52
N HIS A 102 -6.47 16.63 3.65
CA HIS A 102 -5.63 15.50 4.07
C HIS A 102 -6.47 14.24 4.26
N LYS A 103 -7.58 14.37 4.99
CA LYS A 103 -8.46 13.23 5.29
C LYS A 103 -9.05 12.61 4.04
N LYS A 104 -9.38 13.43 3.04
CA LYS A 104 -9.99 12.96 1.79
C LYS A 104 -9.05 12.08 0.96
N LYS A 105 -7.74 12.23 1.15
CA LYS A 105 -6.75 11.43 0.43
C LYS A 105 -6.65 10.00 0.95
N VAL A 106 -7.10 9.73 2.18
CA VAL A 106 -6.91 8.46 2.87
C VAL A 106 -8.10 7.53 2.60
N GLN A 107 -7.82 6.34 2.11
CA GLN A 107 -8.82 5.33 1.79
C GLN A 107 -8.32 3.95 2.18
N LEU A 108 -9.25 3.09 2.63
CA LEU A 108 -8.94 1.67 2.80
C LEU A 108 -8.82 1.03 1.41
N ILE A 109 -7.69 0.35 1.16
CA ILE A 109 -7.42 -0.18 -0.17
C ILE A 109 -8.49 -1.19 -0.63
N LEU A 110 -8.98 -2.03 0.29
CA LEU A 110 -9.98 -3.04 -0.06
C LEU A 110 -11.36 -2.47 -0.36
N ASN A 111 -11.60 -1.17 -0.12
CA ASN A 111 -12.82 -0.54 -0.61
C ASN A 111 -12.85 -0.47 -2.14
N GLU A 112 -11.72 -0.62 -2.81
CA GLU A 112 -11.68 -0.73 -4.26
C GLU A 112 -12.23 -2.08 -4.75
N LEU A 113 -12.09 -3.13 -3.94
CA LEU A 113 -12.61 -4.47 -4.25
C LEU A 113 -14.00 -4.68 -3.67
N PHE A 114 -14.24 -4.18 -2.46
CA PHE A 114 -15.49 -4.31 -1.71
C PHE A 114 -16.00 -2.92 -1.32
N PRO A 115 -16.61 -2.16 -2.26
CA PRO A 115 -16.96 -0.75 -2.02
C PRO A 115 -17.80 -0.54 -0.76
N GLY A 116 -17.29 0.31 0.14
CA GLY A 116 -18.01 0.70 1.35
C GLY A 116 -17.98 -0.29 2.50
N ASP A 117 -17.39 -1.47 2.32
CA ASP A 117 -17.40 -2.52 3.33
C ASP A 117 -16.34 -2.36 4.42
N ASN A 118 -15.34 -1.52 4.19
CA ASN A 118 -14.28 -1.22 5.14
C ASN A 118 -13.55 -2.48 5.65
N VAL A 119 -13.22 -3.38 4.72
CA VAL A 119 -12.56 -4.65 5.02
C VAL A 119 -11.07 -4.43 5.21
N ASP A 120 -10.48 -5.09 6.22
CA ASP A 120 -9.04 -5.05 6.46
C ASP A 120 -8.31 -6.04 5.56
N VAL A 121 -7.13 -5.64 5.08
CA VAL A 121 -6.15 -6.61 4.58
C VAL A 121 -5.55 -7.29 5.82
N PRO A 122 -5.67 -8.61 5.96
CA PRO A 122 -5.12 -9.31 7.13
C PRO A 122 -3.61 -9.09 7.25
N ASP A 123 -3.10 -8.98 8.47
CA ASP A 123 -1.66 -8.87 8.69
C ASP A 123 -1.06 -10.28 8.77
N PRO A 124 -0.22 -10.67 7.79
CA PRO A 124 0.31 -12.03 7.75
C PRO A 124 1.54 -12.25 8.62
N TYR A 125 2.05 -11.20 9.28
CA TYR A 125 3.34 -11.22 9.96
C TYR A 125 3.46 -12.36 10.98
N TYR A 126 2.40 -12.58 11.76
CA TYR A 126 2.37 -13.62 12.80
C TYR A 126 1.80 -14.95 12.32
N GLY A 127 1.50 -15.06 11.03
CA GLY A 127 0.88 -16.23 10.45
C GLY A 127 1.87 -17.16 9.75
N LEU A 128 1.31 -18.17 9.08
CA LEU A 128 2.05 -19.10 8.24
C LEU A 128 2.27 -18.52 6.85
N GLN A 129 3.12 -19.18 6.04
CA GLN A 129 3.44 -18.71 4.69
C GLN A 129 2.20 -18.52 3.82
N ASN A 130 1.18 -19.37 3.98
CA ASN A 130 -0.05 -19.26 3.18
C ASN A 130 -0.79 -17.93 3.43
N GLY A 131 -0.59 -17.30 4.59
CA GLY A 131 -1.14 -15.97 4.85
C GLY A 131 -0.57 -14.91 3.92
N PHE A 132 0.72 -15.02 3.59
CA PHE A 132 1.36 -14.12 2.63
C PHE A 132 0.84 -14.34 1.21
N ASP A 133 0.61 -15.59 0.83
CA ASP A 133 0.04 -15.91 -0.48
C ASP A 133 -1.38 -15.36 -0.62
N MET A 134 -2.20 -15.47 0.43
CA MET A 134 -3.56 -14.94 0.44
C MET A 134 -3.57 -13.42 0.33
N VAL A 135 -2.69 -12.74 1.07
CA VAL A 135 -2.57 -11.28 1.01
C VAL A 135 -2.13 -10.85 -0.39
N TYR A 136 -1.16 -11.54 -0.97
CA TYR A 136 -0.71 -11.25 -2.33
C TYR A 136 -1.87 -11.33 -3.33
N GLU A 137 -2.63 -12.44 -3.32
CA GLU A 137 -3.74 -12.64 -4.26
C GLU A 137 -4.82 -11.56 -4.07
N MET A 138 -5.15 -11.24 -2.83
CA MET A 138 -6.12 -10.20 -2.50
C MET A 138 -5.68 -8.82 -3.02
N LEU A 139 -4.43 -8.47 -2.78
CA LEU A 139 -3.87 -7.20 -3.24
C LEU A 139 -3.70 -7.17 -4.76
N ASP A 140 -3.36 -8.29 -5.38
CA ASP A 140 -3.23 -8.37 -6.82
C ASP A 140 -4.56 -8.07 -7.51
N GLU A 141 -5.63 -8.70 -7.06
CA GLU A 141 -6.97 -8.47 -7.57
C GLU A 141 -7.41 -7.02 -7.36
N THR A 142 -7.15 -6.49 -6.16
CA THR A 142 -7.50 -5.10 -5.82
C THR A 142 -6.73 -4.11 -6.70
N CYS A 143 -5.44 -4.34 -6.89
CA CYS A 143 -4.60 -3.46 -7.70
C CYS A 143 -4.94 -3.52 -9.19
N ASP A 144 -5.46 -4.66 -9.69
CA ASP A 144 -5.98 -4.72 -11.06
C ASP A 144 -7.13 -3.72 -11.25
N ILE A 145 -8.07 -3.71 -10.32
CA ILE A 145 -9.21 -2.80 -10.37
C ILE A 145 -8.73 -1.36 -10.21
N LEU A 146 -7.89 -1.11 -9.22
CA LEU A 146 -7.41 0.22 -8.91
C LEU A 146 -6.58 0.83 -10.04
N SER A 147 -5.70 0.03 -10.65
CA SER A 147 -4.86 0.54 -11.76
C SER A 147 -5.70 0.98 -12.94
N LYS A 148 -6.71 0.21 -13.31
CA LYS A 148 -7.62 0.57 -14.41
C LYS A 148 -8.36 1.86 -14.11
N LYS A 149 -8.86 2.00 -12.89
CA LYS A 149 -9.57 3.20 -12.44
C LYS A 149 -8.67 4.43 -12.49
N LEU A 150 -7.44 4.30 -12.00
CA LEU A 150 -6.49 5.42 -11.99
C LEU A 150 -6.05 5.83 -13.39
N ILE A 151 -5.80 4.88 -14.25
CA ILE A 151 -5.42 5.15 -15.65
C ILE A 151 -6.55 5.90 -16.35
N GLU A 152 -7.78 5.46 -16.17
CA GLU A 152 -8.95 6.11 -16.78
C GLU A 152 -9.14 7.53 -16.25
N LYS A 153 -9.04 7.70 -14.93
CA LYS A 153 -9.25 9.01 -14.28
C LYS A 153 -8.20 10.05 -14.69
N HIS A 154 -6.98 9.61 -14.94
CA HIS A 154 -5.86 10.50 -15.23
C HIS A 154 -5.39 10.43 -16.69
N SER A 155 -6.21 9.89 -17.55
CA SER A 155 -5.89 9.82 -18.98
C SER A 155 -6.03 11.17 -19.70
#